data_360b71a369bcfdb3042b4e270528f4bd
#
_entry.id   360b71a369bcfdb3042b4e270528f4bd
#
_cell.length_a   1.000
_cell.length_b   1.000
_cell.length_c   1.000
_cell.angle_alpha   90.00
_cell.angle_beta   90.00
_cell.angle_gamma   90.00
#
_symmetry.space_group_name_H-M   'P 1'
#
loop_
_entity.id
_entity.type
_entity.pdbx_description
1 polymer ?
#
loop_
_entity_poly.entity_id
_entity_poly.type
_entity_poly.pdbx_seq_one_letter_code
_entity_poly.pdbx_strand_id
1 'polypeptide(L)'
;LCGLLVLLCVFLTACSAAAETEPVSISFMHGWGGSGADHVGMRELFAAFEAENPDIHIVYDTSPDLGIVMEKAADMLAVDKTPNIISTNGNVQYVSNATKKGVALDLTPYLQEDATFASDVSPQILQALQEPDGAVYTLPDAVEYIGYWYNASLFQQAGITDTGMPEGTVVLPQTWDEFWAVCDALAEISPQTGA
;
A
#
# COMPACT_ATOMS: atom_id res chain seq x y z
N LEU A 1 22.05 79.27 19.78
CA LEU A 1 21.28 78.27 20.47
C LEU A 1 20.97 77.14 19.46
N CYS A 2 21.85 76.10 19.43
CA CYS A 2 21.65 74.94 18.59
C CYS A 2 20.79 73.95 19.35
N GLY A 3 19.58 73.68 18.85
CA GLY A 3 18.72 72.63 19.30
C GLY A 3 19.10 71.30 18.60
N LEU A 4 19.62 70.41 19.37
CA LEU A 4 19.95 69.06 18.91
C LEU A 4 18.69 68.17 18.84
N LEU A 5 18.22 67.95 17.60
CA LEU A 5 17.06 67.07 17.34
C LEU A 5 17.55 65.59 17.32
N VAL A 6 17.35 64.91 18.40
CA VAL A 6 17.63 63.45 18.47
C VAL A 6 16.47 62.71 17.82
N LEU A 7 16.70 62.20 16.60
CA LEU A 7 15.78 61.38 15.86
C LEU A 7 15.85 59.96 16.42
N LEU A 8 14.91 59.59 17.29
CA LEU A 8 14.78 58.27 17.86
C LEU A 8 14.11 57.36 16.80
N CYS A 9 14.92 56.69 15.99
CA CYS A 9 14.43 55.62 15.11
C CYS A 9 14.02 54.41 15.94
N VAL A 10 12.76 54.33 16.27
CA VAL A 10 12.17 53.10 16.82
C VAL A 10 12.07 52.10 15.66
N PHE A 11 13.04 51.18 15.58
CA PHE A 11 12.90 49.96 14.79
C PHE A 11 11.81 49.11 15.43
N LEU A 12 10.58 49.23 14.95
CA LEU A 12 9.57 48.20 15.13
C LEU A 12 10.01 46.96 14.29
N THR A 13 10.78 46.11 14.90
CA THR A 13 10.87 44.73 14.45
C THR A 13 9.47 44.11 14.63
N ALA A 14 8.67 44.16 13.59
CA ALA A 14 7.50 43.34 13.49
C ALA A 14 8.00 41.86 13.49
N CYS A 15 8.08 41.28 14.66
CA CYS A 15 8.18 39.85 14.82
C CYS A 15 6.85 39.29 14.28
N SER A 16 6.84 38.97 12.98
CA SER A 16 5.77 38.18 12.41
C SER A 16 5.85 36.84 13.10
N ALA A 17 5.12 36.67 14.21
CA ALA A 17 4.84 35.34 14.75
C ALA A 17 4.08 34.67 13.63
N ALA A 18 4.77 33.84 12.84
CA ALA A 18 4.10 32.83 12.07
C ALA A 18 3.24 32.07 13.10
N ALA A 19 1.94 32.10 12.93
CA ALA A 19 1.06 31.26 13.74
C ALA A 19 1.57 29.85 13.49
N GLU A 20 2.19 29.24 14.50
CA GLU A 20 2.48 27.82 14.48
C GLU A 20 1.12 27.15 14.39
N THR A 21 0.77 26.69 13.20
CA THR A 21 -0.40 25.84 13.02
C THR A 21 -0.11 24.56 13.80
N GLU A 22 -0.96 24.24 14.76
CA GLU A 22 -0.87 22.94 15.47
C GLU A 22 -0.80 21.82 14.43
N PRO A 23 0.12 20.86 14.56
CA PRO A 23 0.25 19.77 13.63
C PRO A 23 -1.07 19.02 13.45
N VAL A 24 -1.42 18.71 12.22
CA VAL A 24 -2.59 17.88 11.92
C VAL A 24 -2.26 16.45 12.32
N SER A 25 -3.06 15.86 13.22
CA SER A 25 -2.93 14.46 13.59
C SER A 25 -3.80 13.57 12.73
N ILE A 26 -3.19 12.59 12.06
CA ILE A 26 -3.85 11.59 11.22
C ILE A 26 -3.74 10.23 11.89
N SER A 27 -4.87 9.59 12.22
CA SER A 27 -4.88 8.23 12.72
C SER A 27 -4.77 7.24 11.58
N PHE A 28 -3.79 6.32 11.66
CA PHE A 28 -3.57 5.30 10.66
C PHE A 28 -3.54 3.90 11.29
N MET A 29 -4.48 3.06 10.89
CA MET A 29 -4.60 1.68 11.36
C MET A 29 -4.05 0.73 10.28
N HIS A 30 -3.08 -0.15 10.66
CA HIS A 30 -2.42 -1.04 9.72
C HIS A 30 -1.81 -2.29 10.35
N GLY A 31 -1.46 -3.28 9.50
CA GLY A 31 -0.89 -4.57 9.92
C GLY A 31 0.64 -4.62 10.02
N TRP A 32 1.38 -3.54 9.76
CA TRP A 32 2.85 -3.55 9.74
C TRP A 32 3.49 -3.32 11.12
N GLY A 33 2.92 -3.95 12.17
CA GLY A 33 3.42 -3.87 13.55
C GLY A 33 4.50 -4.89 13.91
N GLY A 34 4.82 -5.81 13.01
CA GLY A 34 5.80 -6.87 13.24
C GLY A 34 7.25 -6.46 13.03
N SER A 35 8.15 -7.45 13.04
CA SER A 35 9.61 -7.28 12.86
C SER A 35 10.11 -7.75 11.49
N GLY A 36 9.24 -8.17 10.58
CA GLY A 36 9.59 -8.53 9.21
C GLY A 36 10.19 -7.33 8.44
N ALA A 37 10.97 -7.61 7.40
CA ALA A 37 11.65 -6.57 6.63
C ALA A 37 10.66 -5.60 5.96
N ASP A 38 9.53 -6.10 5.49
CA ASP A 38 8.41 -5.33 4.95
C ASP A 38 7.80 -4.40 6.00
N HIS A 39 7.56 -4.90 7.22
CA HIS A 39 7.06 -4.10 8.33
C HIS A 39 8.04 -2.98 8.74
N VAL A 40 9.35 -3.28 8.73
CA VAL A 40 10.39 -2.27 9.02
C VAL A 40 10.40 -1.22 7.92
N GLY A 41 10.43 -1.64 6.64
CA GLY A 41 10.45 -0.72 5.51
C GLY A 41 9.25 0.22 5.46
N MET A 42 8.05 -0.27 5.77
CA MET A 42 6.86 0.59 5.85
C MET A 42 6.97 1.64 6.96
N ARG A 43 7.50 1.29 8.13
CA ARG A 43 7.72 2.27 9.21
C ARG A 43 8.79 3.31 8.86
N GLU A 44 9.84 2.91 8.15
CA GLU A 44 10.85 3.84 7.65
C GLU A 44 10.25 4.83 6.62
N LEU A 45 9.37 4.34 5.74
CA LEU A 45 8.65 5.17 4.79
C LEU A 45 7.75 6.21 5.50
N PHE A 46 7.02 5.78 6.53
CA PHE A 46 6.18 6.70 7.31
C PHE A 46 7.02 7.74 8.04
N ALA A 47 8.14 7.34 8.64
CA ALA A 47 9.06 8.28 9.30
C ALA A 47 9.66 9.29 8.30
N ALA A 48 9.98 8.87 7.08
CA ALA A 48 10.44 9.76 6.03
C ALA A 48 9.36 10.77 5.63
N PHE A 49 8.10 10.32 5.49
CA PHE A 49 6.98 11.19 5.20
C PHE A 49 6.78 12.27 6.28
N GLU A 50 6.80 11.91 7.57
CA GLU A 50 6.67 12.87 8.67
C GLU A 50 7.86 13.84 8.71
N ALA A 51 9.06 13.40 8.36
CA ALA A 51 10.23 14.27 8.28
C ALA A 51 10.12 15.32 7.15
N GLU A 52 9.49 14.97 6.05
CA GLU A 52 9.22 15.89 4.92
C GLU A 52 7.99 16.77 5.16
N ASN A 53 7.08 16.35 6.04
CA ASN A 53 5.81 17.03 6.34
C ASN A 53 5.69 17.29 7.85
N PRO A 54 6.48 18.21 8.44
CA PRO A 54 6.56 18.39 9.90
C PRO A 54 5.28 18.94 10.54
N ASP A 55 4.34 19.41 9.76
CA ASP A 55 3.00 19.85 10.13
C ASP A 55 1.97 18.71 10.15
N ILE A 56 2.37 17.48 9.78
CA ILE A 56 1.55 16.28 9.85
C ILE A 56 2.15 15.30 10.86
N HIS A 57 1.33 14.84 11.80
CA HIS A 57 1.70 13.80 12.75
C HIS A 57 0.82 12.57 12.56
N ILE A 58 1.43 11.40 12.37
CA ILE A 58 0.69 10.14 12.17
C ILE A 58 0.62 9.38 13.50
N VAL A 59 -0.60 9.13 13.96
CA VAL A 59 -0.88 8.30 15.14
C VAL A 59 -1.19 6.89 14.66
N TYR A 60 -0.25 5.98 14.89
CA TYR A 60 -0.36 4.60 14.46
C TYR A 60 -1.16 3.73 15.43
N ASP A 61 -2.10 2.97 14.89
CA ASP A 61 -2.78 1.87 15.55
C ASP A 61 -2.45 0.58 14.79
N THR A 62 -1.55 -0.23 15.33
CA THR A 62 -0.93 -1.30 14.56
C THR A 62 -0.91 -2.63 15.30
N SER A 63 -0.98 -3.72 14.54
CA SER A 63 -0.79 -5.09 14.98
C SER A 63 0.04 -5.83 13.93
N PRO A 64 0.84 -6.84 14.31
CA PRO A 64 1.45 -7.75 13.33
C PRO A 64 0.44 -8.72 12.71
N ASP A 65 -0.76 -8.83 13.27
CA ASP A 65 -1.85 -9.65 12.76
C ASP A 65 -2.94 -8.76 12.14
N LEU A 66 -3.05 -8.86 10.82
CA LEU A 66 -4.00 -8.06 10.06
C LEU A 66 -5.45 -8.46 10.33
N GLY A 67 -5.72 -9.72 10.72
CA GLY A 67 -7.04 -10.16 11.16
C GLY A 67 -7.52 -9.36 12.37
N ILE A 68 -6.67 -9.18 13.37
CA ILE A 68 -6.95 -8.35 14.56
C ILE A 68 -7.21 -6.89 14.16
N VAL A 69 -6.42 -6.35 13.23
CA VAL A 69 -6.63 -4.99 12.71
C VAL A 69 -8.02 -4.86 12.10
N MET A 70 -8.42 -5.82 11.26
CA MET A 70 -9.71 -5.78 10.55
C MET A 70 -10.91 -5.99 11.49
N GLU A 71 -10.80 -6.83 12.50
CA GLU A 71 -11.83 -6.99 13.53
C GLU A 71 -12.03 -5.67 14.29
N LYS A 72 -10.96 -5.08 14.79
CA LYS A 72 -11.00 -3.78 15.47
C LYS A 72 -11.57 -2.68 14.57
N ALA A 73 -11.17 -2.64 13.30
CA ALA A 73 -11.70 -1.68 12.35
C ALA A 73 -13.22 -1.84 12.14
N ALA A 74 -13.71 -3.06 12.06
CA ALA A 74 -15.14 -3.34 11.95
C ALA A 74 -15.92 -2.87 13.18
N ASP A 75 -15.39 -3.11 14.39
CA ASP A 75 -15.98 -2.62 15.64
C ASP A 75 -16.00 -1.08 15.69
N MET A 76 -14.90 -0.43 15.29
CA MET A 76 -14.83 1.03 15.23
C MET A 76 -15.80 1.60 14.20
N LEU A 77 -15.96 0.96 13.04
CA LEU A 77 -16.93 1.33 12.02
C LEU A 77 -18.36 1.22 12.57
N ALA A 78 -18.67 0.20 13.37
CA ALA A 78 -19.99 0.01 13.95
C ALA A 78 -20.41 1.17 14.88
N VAL A 79 -19.44 1.80 15.57
CA VAL A 79 -19.67 2.87 16.54
C VAL A 79 -19.27 4.28 16.04
N ASP A 80 -19.08 4.45 14.74
CA ASP A 80 -18.72 5.73 14.11
C ASP A 80 -17.37 6.34 14.62
N LYS A 81 -16.40 5.48 14.91
CA LYS A 81 -15.05 5.88 15.38
C LYS A 81 -13.94 5.35 14.47
N THR A 82 -14.15 5.43 13.18
CA THR A 82 -13.16 4.98 12.19
C THR A 82 -11.88 5.83 12.25
N PRO A 83 -10.70 5.23 12.01
CA PRO A 83 -9.48 5.99 11.80
C PRO A 83 -9.57 6.81 10.51
N ASN A 84 -8.67 7.80 10.36
CA ASN A 84 -8.59 8.58 9.12
C ASN A 84 -8.12 7.74 7.94
N ILE A 85 -7.16 6.85 8.17
CA ILE A 85 -6.63 5.93 7.17
C ILE A 85 -6.61 4.51 7.74
N ILE A 86 -6.90 3.54 6.89
CA ILE A 86 -6.83 2.12 7.24
C ILE A 86 -6.26 1.31 6.08
N SER A 87 -5.32 0.42 6.38
CA SER A 87 -4.90 -0.63 5.44
C SER A 87 -5.89 -1.80 5.54
N THR A 88 -6.67 -2.00 4.49
CA THR A 88 -7.75 -3.00 4.47
C THR A 88 -7.30 -4.37 3.98
N ASN A 89 -6.08 -4.48 3.46
CA ASN A 89 -5.58 -5.71 2.82
C ASN A 89 -6.58 -6.34 1.85
N GLY A 90 -7.21 -5.52 1.03
CA GLY A 90 -8.19 -5.99 0.05
C GLY A 90 -9.51 -6.51 0.66
N ASN A 91 -9.84 -6.15 1.91
CA ASN A 91 -11.11 -6.53 2.54
C ASN A 91 -12.28 -5.73 1.92
N VAL A 92 -12.81 -6.26 0.82
CA VAL A 92 -13.91 -5.62 0.07
C VAL A 92 -15.18 -5.45 0.92
N GLN A 93 -15.43 -6.34 1.90
CA GLN A 93 -16.60 -6.23 2.75
C GLN A 93 -16.51 -5.02 3.68
N TYR A 94 -15.33 -4.76 4.25
CA TYR A 94 -15.12 -3.56 5.07
C TYR A 94 -15.31 -2.29 4.24
N VAL A 95 -14.68 -2.22 3.07
CA VAL A 95 -14.81 -1.07 2.15
C VAL A 95 -16.27 -0.83 1.77
N SER A 96 -17.00 -1.88 1.37
CA SER A 96 -18.43 -1.79 1.04
C SER A 96 -19.28 -1.28 2.22
N ASN A 97 -19.00 -1.75 3.44
CA ASN A 97 -19.71 -1.30 4.63
C ASN A 97 -19.42 0.17 4.96
N ALA A 98 -18.15 0.58 4.86
CA ALA A 98 -17.73 1.97 5.09
C ALA A 98 -18.33 2.93 4.04
N THR A 99 -18.37 2.53 2.78
CA THR A 99 -19.00 3.29 1.69
C THR A 99 -20.50 3.43 1.90
N LYS A 100 -21.20 2.33 2.18
CA LYS A 100 -22.65 2.36 2.46
C LYS A 100 -23.01 3.23 3.67
N LYS A 101 -22.10 3.29 4.65
CA LYS A 101 -22.27 4.12 5.83
C LYS A 101 -21.92 5.60 5.58
N GLY A 102 -21.31 5.91 4.43
CA GLY A 102 -20.92 7.26 4.03
C GLY A 102 -19.71 7.81 4.78
N VAL A 103 -18.86 6.92 5.33
CA VAL A 103 -17.63 7.31 6.04
C VAL A 103 -16.36 7.12 5.20
N ALA A 104 -16.44 6.38 4.09
CA ALA A 104 -15.35 6.28 3.13
C ALA A 104 -15.32 7.55 2.25
N LEU A 105 -14.13 8.14 2.10
CA LEU A 105 -13.92 9.32 1.27
C LEU A 105 -13.86 8.89 -0.20
N ASP A 106 -14.61 9.56 -1.07
CA ASP A 106 -14.43 9.44 -2.52
C ASP A 106 -13.12 10.10 -2.93
N LEU A 107 -12.19 9.31 -3.43
CA LEU A 107 -10.85 9.74 -3.85
C LEU A 107 -10.82 10.23 -5.31
N THR A 108 -11.90 10.02 -6.07
CA THR A 108 -11.96 10.35 -7.50
C THR A 108 -11.60 11.81 -7.80
N PRO A 109 -12.11 12.82 -7.07
CA PRO A 109 -11.74 14.21 -7.33
C PRO A 109 -10.24 14.47 -7.16
N TYR A 110 -9.63 13.89 -6.14
CA TYR A 110 -8.19 14.04 -5.84
C TYR A 110 -7.31 13.39 -6.90
N LEU A 111 -7.72 12.22 -7.41
CA LEU A 111 -7.04 11.55 -8.53
C LEU A 111 -7.15 12.35 -9.83
N GLN A 112 -8.21 13.13 -10.01
CA GLN A 112 -8.36 14.00 -11.16
C GLN A 112 -7.52 15.29 -11.06
N GLU A 113 -7.33 15.80 -9.85
CA GLU A 113 -6.51 16.98 -9.59
C GLU A 113 -5.01 16.67 -9.67
N ASP A 114 -4.58 15.52 -9.15
CA ASP A 114 -3.19 15.09 -9.18
C ASP A 114 -2.96 13.99 -10.23
N ALA A 115 -2.78 14.42 -11.47
CA ALA A 115 -2.49 13.54 -12.59
C ALA A 115 -1.15 12.79 -12.43
N THR A 116 -0.19 13.33 -11.68
CA THR A 116 1.11 12.69 -11.43
C THR A 116 0.88 11.47 -10.55
N PHE A 117 0.20 11.63 -9.43
CA PHE A 117 -0.15 10.52 -8.55
C PHE A 117 -1.03 9.47 -9.26
N ALA A 118 -2.03 9.92 -10.02
CA ALA A 118 -2.89 9.02 -10.79
C ALA A 118 -2.10 8.20 -11.83
N SER A 119 -0.98 8.72 -12.36
CA SER A 119 -0.13 7.99 -13.32
C SER A 119 0.74 6.92 -12.69
N ASP A 120 1.00 7.00 -11.38
CA ASP A 120 1.81 6.02 -10.64
C ASP A 120 1.04 4.72 -10.38
N VAL A 121 -0.28 4.77 -10.47
CA VAL A 121 -1.15 3.58 -10.36
C VAL A 121 -1.61 3.15 -11.76
N SER A 122 -1.41 1.86 -12.09
CA SER A 122 -1.85 1.31 -13.38
C SER A 122 -3.33 1.60 -13.64
N PRO A 123 -3.71 2.09 -14.83
CA PRO A 123 -5.12 2.33 -15.18
C PRO A 123 -6.03 1.10 -14.99
N GLN A 124 -5.49 -0.10 -15.22
CA GLN A 124 -6.22 -1.36 -15.02
C GLN A 124 -6.52 -1.59 -13.53
N ILE A 125 -5.61 -1.24 -12.65
CA ILE A 125 -5.80 -1.34 -11.20
C ILE A 125 -6.84 -0.31 -10.74
N LEU A 126 -6.72 0.95 -11.17
CA LEU A 126 -7.72 1.97 -10.86
C LEU A 126 -9.12 1.56 -11.34
N GLN A 127 -9.22 1.01 -12.55
CA GLN A 127 -10.49 0.50 -13.08
C GLN A 127 -11.05 -0.65 -12.22
N ALA A 128 -10.19 -1.55 -11.71
CA ALA A 128 -10.61 -2.66 -10.84
C ALA A 128 -11.07 -2.20 -9.45
N LEU A 129 -10.63 -1.01 -9.01
CA LEU A 129 -11.01 -0.41 -7.73
C LEU A 129 -12.23 0.50 -7.82
N GLN A 130 -12.72 0.80 -9.04
CA GLN A 130 -13.91 1.62 -9.22
C GLN A 130 -15.17 0.89 -8.79
N GLU A 131 -15.99 1.57 -8.03
CA GLU A 131 -17.36 1.14 -7.77
C GLU A 131 -18.25 1.32 -9.03
N PRO A 132 -19.44 0.72 -9.07
CA PRO A 132 -20.33 0.80 -10.24
C PRO A 132 -20.72 2.23 -10.66
N ASP A 133 -20.66 3.19 -9.75
CA ASP A 133 -20.88 4.62 -10.02
C ASP A 133 -19.64 5.36 -10.50
N GLY A 134 -18.49 4.67 -10.59
CA GLY A 134 -17.21 5.20 -11.03
C GLY A 134 -16.36 5.82 -9.91
N ALA A 135 -16.84 5.83 -8.67
CA ALA A 135 -16.09 6.35 -7.54
C ALA A 135 -14.98 5.39 -7.10
N VAL A 136 -13.88 5.93 -6.57
CA VAL A 136 -12.73 5.19 -6.02
C VAL A 136 -12.61 5.52 -4.54
N TYR A 137 -12.71 4.51 -3.68
CA TYR A 137 -12.63 4.66 -2.22
C TYR A 137 -11.36 4.06 -1.60
N THR A 138 -10.56 3.37 -2.39
CA THR A 138 -9.33 2.71 -1.95
C THR A 138 -8.22 2.88 -2.98
N LEU A 139 -6.97 2.90 -2.49
CA LEU A 139 -5.78 2.87 -3.34
C LEU A 139 -4.92 1.67 -2.96
N PRO A 140 -4.20 1.08 -3.91
CA PRO A 140 -3.34 -0.05 -3.63
C PRO A 140 -2.03 0.45 -3.00
N ASP A 141 -1.56 -0.23 -1.98
CA ASP A 141 -0.21 -0.12 -1.42
C ASP A 141 0.75 -1.14 -2.05
N ALA A 142 0.20 -2.25 -2.56
CA ALA A 142 0.93 -3.29 -3.25
C ALA A 142 0.03 -4.01 -4.26
N VAL A 143 0.67 -4.68 -5.21
CA VAL A 143 0.02 -5.61 -6.15
C VAL A 143 0.64 -6.98 -5.95
N GLU A 144 -0.19 -7.95 -5.58
CA GLU A 144 0.24 -9.32 -5.39
C GLU A 144 -0.16 -10.17 -6.60
N TYR A 145 0.76 -11.03 -7.02
CA TYR A 145 0.51 -12.02 -8.05
C TYR A 145 0.44 -13.40 -7.40
N ILE A 146 -0.69 -14.06 -7.57
CA ILE A 146 -0.85 -15.44 -7.12
C ILE A 146 -0.35 -16.36 -8.23
N GLY A 147 0.59 -17.21 -7.88
CA GLY A 147 1.18 -18.15 -8.82
C GLY A 147 1.94 -19.25 -8.08
N TYR A 148 2.67 -20.06 -8.82
CA TYR A 148 3.58 -21.03 -8.26
C TYR A 148 5.00 -20.80 -8.77
N TRP A 149 5.95 -21.09 -7.93
CA TRP A 149 7.36 -21.09 -8.27
C TRP A 149 7.76 -22.48 -8.77
N TYR A 150 8.55 -22.53 -9.80
CA TYR A 150 9.09 -23.77 -10.31
C TYR A 150 10.62 -23.72 -10.39
N ASN A 151 11.26 -24.89 -10.22
CA ASN A 151 12.69 -25.03 -10.39
C ASN A 151 12.97 -25.40 -11.85
N ALA A 152 13.51 -24.45 -12.63
CA ALA A 152 13.78 -24.64 -14.06
C ALA A 152 14.69 -25.83 -14.33
N SER A 153 15.70 -26.10 -13.47
CA SER A 153 16.61 -27.24 -13.63
C SER A 153 15.89 -28.59 -13.44
N LEU A 154 14.94 -28.68 -12.50
CA LEU A 154 14.14 -29.89 -12.34
C LEU A 154 13.19 -30.11 -13.51
N PHE A 155 12.60 -29.05 -14.04
CA PHE A 155 11.77 -29.13 -15.25
C PHE A 155 12.57 -29.67 -16.43
N GLN A 156 13.81 -29.18 -16.64
CA GLN A 156 14.70 -29.69 -17.68
C GLN A 156 15.07 -31.16 -17.47
N GLN A 157 15.39 -31.56 -16.24
CA GLN A 157 15.70 -32.95 -15.89
C GLN A 157 14.50 -33.88 -16.12
N ALA A 158 13.29 -33.41 -15.88
CA ALA A 158 12.04 -34.14 -16.13
C ALA A 158 11.62 -34.11 -17.62
N GLY A 159 12.41 -33.48 -18.51
CA GLY A 159 12.09 -33.37 -19.93
C GLY A 159 10.94 -32.42 -20.26
N ILE A 160 10.56 -31.54 -19.32
CA ILE A 160 9.49 -30.54 -19.49
C ILE A 160 10.11 -29.31 -20.17
N THR A 161 10.52 -29.48 -21.43
CA THR A 161 11.18 -28.45 -22.21
C THR A 161 10.52 -28.32 -23.57
N ASP A 162 10.52 -27.10 -24.13
CA ASP A 162 10.07 -26.90 -25.49
C ASP A 162 11.22 -27.16 -26.48
N THR A 163 11.08 -28.16 -27.31
CA THR A 163 12.07 -28.55 -28.31
C THR A 163 12.17 -27.57 -29.49
N GLY A 164 11.20 -26.66 -29.63
CA GLY A 164 11.18 -25.62 -30.66
C GLY A 164 11.76 -24.29 -30.26
N MET A 165 12.16 -24.13 -28.98
CA MET A 165 12.67 -22.89 -28.39
C MET A 165 14.16 -23.02 -28.03
N PRO A 166 14.85 -21.92 -27.67
CA PRO A 166 16.23 -22.00 -27.20
C PRO A 166 16.43 -23.02 -26.10
N GLU A 167 17.58 -23.68 -26.06
CA GLU A 167 17.94 -24.69 -25.07
C GLU A 167 17.69 -24.15 -23.64
N GLY A 168 17.01 -24.93 -22.84
CA GLY A 168 16.65 -24.58 -21.45
C GLY A 168 15.32 -23.85 -21.28
N THR A 169 14.59 -23.56 -22.37
CA THR A 169 13.24 -23.02 -22.25
C THR A 169 12.31 -24.12 -21.70
N VAL A 170 11.62 -23.82 -20.60
CA VAL A 170 10.63 -24.72 -20.01
C VAL A 170 9.25 -24.48 -20.58
N VAL A 171 8.45 -25.52 -20.73
CA VAL A 171 7.02 -25.45 -21.09
C VAL A 171 6.21 -25.33 -19.81
N LEU A 172 5.48 -24.22 -19.68
CA LEU A 172 4.56 -24.03 -18.55
C LEU A 172 3.19 -24.61 -18.90
N PRO A 173 2.57 -25.39 -17.98
CA PRO A 173 1.24 -25.95 -18.22
C PRO A 173 0.19 -24.86 -18.36
N GLN A 174 -0.70 -25.02 -19.34
CA GLN A 174 -1.80 -24.10 -19.64
C GLN A 174 -3.15 -24.63 -19.17
N THR A 175 -3.22 -25.94 -18.87
CA THR A 175 -4.41 -26.64 -18.40
C THR A 175 -4.12 -27.43 -17.13
N TRP A 176 -5.17 -27.82 -16.42
CA TRP A 176 -5.03 -28.69 -15.26
C TRP A 176 -4.47 -30.06 -15.60
N ASP A 177 -4.82 -30.63 -16.73
CA ASP A 177 -4.30 -31.94 -17.18
C ASP A 177 -2.80 -31.85 -17.44
N GLU A 178 -2.34 -30.80 -18.10
CA GLU A 178 -0.92 -30.54 -18.31
C GLU A 178 -0.19 -30.28 -16.99
N PHE A 179 -0.82 -29.56 -16.04
CA PHE A 179 -0.24 -29.33 -14.72
C PHE A 179 -0.03 -30.67 -13.96
N TRP A 180 -1.01 -31.56 -13.98
CA TRP A 180 -0.87 -32.87 -13.35
C TRP A 180 0.19 -33.73 -14.04
N ALA A 181 0.28 -33.70 -15.38
CA ALA A 181 1.33 -34.39 -16.11
C ALA A 181 2.74 -33.88 -15.74
N VAL A 182 2.89 -32.55 -15.51
CA VAL A 182 4.14 -31.97 -15.00
C VAL A 182 4.44 -32.50 -13.58
N CYS A 183 3.44 -32.55 -12.70
CA CYS A 183 3.62 -33.08 -11.34
C CYS A 183 4.08 -34.53 -11.36
N ASP A 184 3.48 -35.38 -12.22
CA ASP A 184 3.84 -36.82 -12.36
C ASP A 184 5.29 -36.96 -12.87
N ALA A 185 5.67 -36.19 -13.90
CA ALA A 185 7.03 -36.22 -14.42
C ALA A 185 8.09 -35.76 -13.39
N LEU A 186 7.76 -34.75 -12.59
CA LEU A 186 8.64 -34.33 -11.49
C LEU A 186 8.72 -35.38 -10.36
N ALA A 187 7.63 -36.07 -10.06
CA ALA A 187 7.61 -37.13 -9.06
C ALA A 187 8.52 -38.29 -9.46
N GLU A 188 8.64 -38.63 -10.74
CA GLU A 188 9.51 -39.71 -11.23
C GLU A 188 11.00 -39.41 -10.98
N ILE A 189 11.43 -38.14 -11.03
CA ILE A 189 12.83 -37.77 -10.78
C ILE A 189 13.12 -37.45 -9.31
N SER A 190 12.09 -37.22 -8.48
CA SER A 190 12.24 -36.81 -7.08
C SER A 190 13.10 -37.78 -6.25
N PRO A 191 12.99 -39.14 -6.36
CA PRO A 191 13.87 -40.07 -5.64
C PRO A 191 15.35 -39.96 -5.99
N GLN A 192 15.67 -39.42 -7.20
CA GLN A 192 17.03 -39.31 -7.71
C GLN A 192 17.66 -37.98 -7.33
N THR A 193 16.85 -36.95 -7.16
CA THR A 193 17.30 -35.55 -6.90
C THR A 193 17.20 -35.15 -5.43
N GLY A 194 16.46 -35.92 -4.60
CA GLY A 194 16.18 -35.60 -3.21
C GLY A 194 15.27 -34.35 -3.05
N ALA A 195 14.55 -33.99 -4.11
CA ALA A 195 13.65 -32.81 -4.16
C ALA A 195 12.22 -33.17 -3.65
#